data_e114e30740ea1fb4a3521ee060fcb8b9
#
_entry.id   e114e30740ea1fb4a3521ee060fcb8b9
#
_cell.length_a   1.000
_cell.length_b   1.000
_cell.length_c   1.000
_cell.angle_alpha   90.00
_cell.angle_beta   90.00
_cell.angle_gamma   90.00
#
_symmetry.space_group_name_H-M   'P 1'
#
loop_
_entity.id
_entity.type
_entity.pdbx_description
1 polymer ?
#
loop_
_entity_poly.entity_id
_entity_poly.type
_entity_poly.pdbx_seq_one_letter_code
_entity_poly.pdbx_strand_id
1 'polypeptide(L)'
;MSKQTEFLKKQKILHLATVDKTGTPHIVPVWYMYSANKIYIGTNTKTEKAKNIKTHKKVSFCVDVGLNAPNIVGVMGQGTAKLIKDTHTVPRLAKKILLRYFKDLNNKSAKEILDDTDCIIEIMPKKYAIWKY
;
A
#
# COMPACT_ATOMS: atom_id res chain seq x y z
N MET A 1 -17.63 6.10 -10.48
CA MET A 1 -16.38 5.52 -9.95
C MET A 1 -15.78 4.60 -10.99
N SER A 2 -14.50 4.70 -11.28
CA SER A 2 -13.86 3.85 -12.29
C SER A 2 -13.76 2.40 -11.84
N LYS A 3 -13.62 1.48 -12.81
CA LYS A 3 -13.45 0.07 -12.50
C LYS A 3 -12.15 -0.18 -11.72
N GLN A 4 -11.09 0.56 -12.04
CA GLN A 4 -9.81 0.43 -11.31
C GLN A 4 -9.95 0.87 -9.86
N THR A 5 -10.70 1.94 -9.60
CA THR A 5 -10.96 2.40 -8.23
C THR A 5 -11.70 1.36 -7.41
N GLU A 6 -12.76 0.79 -7.99
CA GLU A 6 -13.53 -0.26 -7.31
C GLU A 6 -12.68 -1.48 -7.04
N PHE A 7 -11.87 -1.89 -8.02
CA PHE A 7 -10.98 -3.04 -7.88
C PHE A 7 -9.98 -2.80 -6.74
N LEU A 8 -9.32 -1.64 -6.74
CA LEU A 8 -8.33 -1.31 -5.71
C LEU A 8 -8.94 -1.26 -4.31
N LYS A 9 -10.16 -0.76 -4.17
CA LYS A 9 -10.85 -0.71 -2.87
C LYS A 9 -11.15 -2.09 -2.29
N LYS A 10 -11.39 -3.07 -3.15
CA LYS A 10 -11.80 -4.41 -2.73
C LYS A 10 -10.64 -5.33 -2.37
N GLN A 11 -9.51 -5.20 -3.07
CA GLN A 11 -8.44 -6.16 -2.92
C GLN A 11 -7.66 -5.95 -1.63
N LYS A 12 -6.92 -6.97 -1.22
CA LYS A 12 -6.29 -7.00 0.10
C LYS A 12 -4.77 -6.97 0.07
N ILE A 13 -4.14 -7.34 -1.02
CA ILE A 13 -2.69 -7.38 -1.13
C ILE A 13 -2.24 -6.51 -2.30
N LEU A 14 -1.29 -5.65 -2.04
CA LEU A 14 -0.65 -4.79 -3.02
C LEU A 14 0.84 -5.10 -3.00
N HIS A 15 1.43 -5.26 -4.17
CA HIS A 15 2.88 -5.41 -4.29
C HIS A 15 3.46 -4.03 -4.53
N LEU A 16 4.31 -3.58 -3.62
CA LEU A 16 4.91 -2.26 -3.66
C LEU A 16 6.36 -2.36 -4.09
N ALA A 17 6.70 -1.64 -5.15
CA ALA A 17 8.07 -1.53 -5.65
C ALA A 17 8.64 -0.16 -5.32
N THR A 18 9.82 -0.18 -4.70
CA THR A 18 10.59 1.02 -4.36
C THR A 18 12.02 0.83 -4.88
N VAL A 19 12.79 1.90 -4.87
CA VAL A 19 14.16 1.87 -5.39
C VAL A 19 15.09 2.44 -4.33
N ASP A 20 16.22 1.78 -4.09
CA ASP A 20 17.22 2.30 -3.17
C ASP A 20 18.10 3.36 -3.86
N LYS A 21 19.01 3.96 -3.10
CA LYS A 21 19.86 5.04 -3.62
C LYS A 21 20.83 4.60 -4.72
N THR A 22 21.05 3.27 -4.88
CA THR A 22 21.90 2.74 -5.93
C THR A 22 21.11 2.34 -7.18
N GLY A 23 19.79 2.50 -7.17
CA GLY A 23 18.94 2.10 -8.27
C GLY A 23 18.45 0.66 -8.22
N THR A 24 18.73 -0.05 -7.13
CA THR A 24 18.26 -1.44 -6.97
C THR A 24 16.81 -1.46 -6.59
N PRO A 25 15.95 -2.16 -7.37
CA PRO A 25 14.53 -2.26 -7.04
C PRO A 25 14.28 -3.24 -5.89
N HIS A 26 13.27 -2.92 -5.11
CA HIS A 26 12.82 -3.70 -3.96
C HIS A 26 11.31 -3.86 -4.10
N ILE A 27 10.79 -5.07 -3.90
CA ILE A 27 9.37 -5.34 -4.03
C ILE A 27 8.88 -6.22 -2.88
N VAL A 28 7.75 -5.84 -2.27
CA VAL A 28 7.16 -6.58 -1.14
C VAL A 28 5.64 -6.51 -1.22
N PRO A 29 4.93 -7.57 -0.75
CA PRO A 29 3.48 -7.49 -0.57
C PRO A 29 3.18 -6.67 0.69
N VAL A 30 2.13 -5.87 0.63
CA VAL A 30 1.72 -5.02 1.76
C VAL A 30 0.19 -4.99 1.86
N TRP A 31 -0.27 -4.66 3.05
CA TRP A 31 -1.66 -4.29 3.30
C TRP A 31 -1.84 -2.81 2.99
N TYR A 32 -3.03 -2.42 2.57
CA TYR A 32 -3.24 -1.05 2.14
C TYR A 32 -4.70 -0.62 2.28
N MET A 33 -4.91 0.68 2.13
CA MET A 33 -6.23 1.27 2.00
C MET A 33 -6.19 2.22 0.80
N TYR A 34 -7.23 2.18 -0.03
CA TYR A 34 -7.39 3.13 -1.13
C TYR A 34 -8.50 4.11 -0.75
N SER A 35 -8.20 5.40 -0.78
CA SER A 35 -9.17 6.43 -0.43
C SER A 35 -8.81 7.74 -1.12
N ALA A 36 -9.82 8.41 -1.70
CA ALA A 36 -9.65 9.72 -2.33
C ALA A 36 -8.51 9.75 -3.36
N ASN A 37 -8.43 8.71 -4.19
CA ASN A 37 -7.42 8.54 -5.25
C ASN A 37 -5.98 8.40 -4.73
N LYS A 38 -5.82 7.99 -3.46
CA LYS A 38 -4.51 7.76 -2.84
C LYS A 38 -4.47 6.39 -2.19
N ILE A 39 -3.27 5.87 -2.05
CA ILE A 39 -3.02 4.59 -1.41
C ILE A 39 -2.23 4.85 -0.11
N TYR A 40 -2.68 4.20 0.97
CA TYR A 40 -2.08 4.36 2.29
C TYR A 40 -1.62 3.00 2.80
N ILE A 41 -0.36 2.94 3.25
CA ILE A 41 0.28 1.73 3.74
C ILE A 41 0.93 2.03 5.08
N GLY A 42 0.59 1.23 6.11
CA GLY A 42 1.23 1.35 7.41
C GLY A 42 2.58 0.63 7.41
N THR A 43 3.59 1.23 8.00
CA THR A 43 4.91 0.62 8.11
C THR A 43 5.70 1.22 9.27
N ASN A 44 6.93 0.75 9.41
CA ASN A 44 7.89 1.27 10.36
C ASN A 44 9.04 1.94 9.59
N THR A 45 9.53 3.04 10.11
CA THR A 45 10.60 3.83 9.47
C THR A 45 11.90 3.05 9.27
N LYS A 46 12.05 1.93 9.95
CA LYS A 46 13.23 1.07 9.83
C LYS A 46 13.16 0.08 8.67
N THR A 47 12.01 -0.04 8.02
CA THR A 47 11.86 -0.97 6.90
C THR A 47 12.56 -0.44 5.64
N GLU A 48 12.96 -1.37 4.77
CA GLU A 48 13.63 -1.00 3.51
C GLU A 48 12.77 -0.11 2.64
N LYS A 49 11.47 -0.42 2.51
CA LYS A 49 10.57 0.40 1.70
C LYS A 49 10.46 1.84 2.21
N ALA A 50 10.42 2.03 3.53
CA ALA A 50 10.37 3.37 4.11
C ALA A 50 11.67 4.13 3.85
N LYS A 51 12.81 3.47 4.04
CA LYS A 51 14.12 4.08 3.78
C LYS A 51 14.27 4.47 2.31
N ASN A 52 13.82 3.61 1.39
CA ASN A 52 13.88 3.87 -0.04
C ASN A 52 13.04 5.10 -0.42
N ILE A 53 11.83 5.20 0.09
CA ILE A 53 10.93 6.33 -0.21
C ILE A 53 11.48 7.64 0.34
N LYS A 54 12.19 7.60 1.46
CA LYS A 54 12.81 8.79 2.04
C LYS A 54 13.77 9.47 1.06
N THR A 55 14.50 8.70 0.27
CA THR A 55 15.49 9.22 -0.68
C THR A 55 15.01 9.22 -2.12
N HIS A 56 14.06 8.34 -2.48
CA HIS A 56 13.59 8.19 -3.86
C HIS A 56 12.09 8.03 -3.86
N LYS A 57 11.38 9.07 -4.26
CA LYS A 57 9.92 9.14 -4.06
C LYS A 57 9.10 8.43 -5.13
N LYS A 58 9.70 8.02 -6.25
CA LYS A 58 8.97 7.32 -7.30
C LYS A 58 8.76 5.86 -6.93
N VAL A 59 7.53 5.38 -7.08
CA VAL A 59 7.15 4.02 -6.73
C VAL A 59 6.27 3.43 -7.82
N SER A 60 6.19 2.10 -7.80
CA SER A 60 5.22 1.35 -8.61
C SER A 60 4.49 0.39 -7.69
N PHE A 61 3.30 0.01 -8.11
CA PHE A 61 2.53 -0.98 -7.36
C PHE A 61 1.72 -1.85 -8.32
N CYS A 62 1.37 -3.04 -7.85
CA CYS A 62 0.55 -3.97 -8.61
C CYS A 62 -0.41 -4.68 -7.67
N VAL A 63 -1.67 -4.76 -8.09
CA VAL A 63 -2.71 -5.51 -7.39
C VAL A 63 -3.34 -6.44 -8.42
N ASP A 64 -3.35 -7.72 -8.14
CA ASP A 64 -3.89 -8.69 -9.09
C ASP A 64 -4.63 -9.81 -8.37
N VAL A 65 -5.54 -10.46 -9.09
CA VAL A 65 -6.28 -11.62 -8.61
C VAL A 65 -6.47 -12.61 -9.76
N GLY A 66 -6.67 -13.86 -9.39
CA GLY A 66 -6.97 -14.92 -10.32
C GLY A 66 -5.74 -15.69 -10.77
N LEU A 67 -5.94 -16.99 -11.01
CA LEU A 67 -4.89 -17.89 -11.44
C LEU A 67 -5.12 -18.37 -12.88
N ASN A 68 -6.37 -18.42 -13.31
CA ASN A 68 -6.76 -19.02 -14.58
C ASN A 68 -7.62 -18.06 -15.38
N ALA A 69 -7.30 -17.91 -16.67
CA ALA A 69 -8.16 -17.19 -17.58
C ALA A 69 -9.52 -17.88 -17.67
N PRO A 70 -10.63 -17.15 -17.80
CA PRO A 70 -10.74 -15.71 -18.01
C PRO A 70 -10.82 -14.87 -16.73
N ASN A 71 -10.43 -15.41 -15.60
CA ASN A 71 -10.65 -14.79 -14.29
C ASN A 71 -9.40 -14.07 -13.73
N ILE A 72 -8.50 -13.64 -14.61
CA ILE A 72 -7.31 -12.89 -14.20
C ILE A 72 -7.58 -11.39 -14.40
N VAL A 73 -7.41 -10.62 -13.36
CA VAL A 73 -7.53 -9.15 -13.41
C VAL A 73 -6.36 -8.54 -12.64
N GLY A 74 -5.75 -7.53 -13.19
CA GLY A 74 -4.69 -6.81 -12.51
C GLY A 74 -4.73 -5.33 -12.81
N VAL A 75 -4.23 -4.56 -11.86
CA VAL A 75 -4.03 -3.11 -11.96
C VAL A 75 -2.61 -2.83 -11.52
N MET A 76 -1.85 -2.17 -12.36
CA MET A 76 -0.52 -1.69 -12.03
C MET A 76 -0.56 -0.17 -12.06
N GLY A 77 0.16 0.46 -11.17
CA GLY A 77 0.24 1.90 -11.15
C GLY A 77 1.65 2.39 -10.87
N GLN A 78 1.91 3.60 -11.31
CA GLN A 78 3.14 4.34 -11.02
C GLN A 78 2.75 5.67 -10.39
N GLY A 79 3.55 6.13 -9.45
CA GLY A 79 3.26 7.39 -8.79
C GLY A 79 4.40 7.84 -7.90
N THR A 80 4.07 8.79 -7.03
CA THR A 80 5.02 9.30 -6.04
C THR A 80 4.51 8.97 -4.64
N ALA A 81 5.44 8.74 -3.74
CA ALA A 81 5.14 8.41 -2.36
C ALA A 81 5.77 9.41 -1.41
N LYS A 82 5.13 9.63 -0.26
CA LYS A 82 5.71 10.38 0.83
C LYS A 82 5.45 9.66 2.15
N LEU A 83 6.26 9.96 3.14
CA LEU A 83 6.14 9.39 4.47
C LEU A 83 5.40 10.37 5.38
N ILE A 84 4.34 9.88 6.03
CA ILE A 84 3.61 10.62 7.05
C ILE A 84 4.09 10.06 8.40
N LYS A 85 4.62 10.93 9.24
CA LYS A 85 5.18 10.54 10.55
C LYS A 85 4.49 11.24 11.71
N ASP A 86 3.51 12.04 11.44
CA ASP A 86 2.76 12.79 12.44
C ASP A 86 2.10 11.84 13.45
N THR A 87 2.38 12.05 14.73
CA THR A 87 1.94 11.16 15.81
C THR A 87 0.43 11.12 16.00
N HIS A 88 -0.29 12.08 15.44
CA HIS A 88 -1.74 12.10 15.47
C HIS A 88 -2.34 11.35 14.28
N THR A 89 -1.80 11.61 13.09
CA THR A 89 -2.32 11.05 11.83
C THR A 89 -1.99 9.57 11.67
N VAL A 90 -0.78 9.15 12.06
CA VAL A 90 -0.33 7.77 11.86
C VAL A 90 -1.24 6.76 12.54
N PRO A 91 -1.54 6.85 13.85
CA PRO A 91 -2.42 5.84 14.46
C PRO A 91 -3.84 5.90 13.89
N ARG A 92 -4.34 7.06 13.52
CA ARG A 92 -5.68 7.20 12.92
C ARG A 92 -5.78 6.45 11.61
N LEU A 93 -4.80 6.61 10.71
CA LEU A 93 -4.80 5.91 9.43
C LEU A 93 -4.46 4.43 9.58
N ALA A 94 -3.53 4.08 10.49
CA ALA A 94 -3.18 2.70 10.75
C ALA A 94 -4.39 1.89 11.21
N LYS A 95 -5.20 2.45 12.10
CA LYS A 95 -6.42 1.78 12.57
C LYS A 95 -7.41 1.54 11.43
N LYS A 96 -7.59 2.51 10.55
CA LYS A 96 -8.48 2.36 9.39
C LYS A 96 -7.98 1.26 8.45
N ILE A 97 -6.68 1.18 8.21
CA ILE A 97 -6.10 0.13 7.39
C ILE A 97 -6.35 -1.24 8.03
N LEU A 98 -6.05 -1.38 9.32
CA LEU A 98 -6.17 -2.66 10.03
C LEU A 98 -7.61 -3.17 10.06
N LEU A 99 -8.59 -2.29 10.12
CA LEU A 99 -10.01 -2.69 10.12
C LEU A 99 -10.47 -3.30 8.77
N ARG A 100 -9.66 -3.22 7.74
CA ARG A 100 -9.91 -3.95 6.49
C ARG A 100 -9.54 -5.43 6.61
N TYR A 101 -8.71 -5.79 7.58
CA TYR A 101 -8.12 -7.13 7.72
C TYR A 101 -8.54 -7.84 9.00
N PHE A 102 -8.95 -7.10 10.00
CA PHE A 102 -9.42 -7.62 11.28
C PHE A 102 -10.84 -7.16 11.54
N LYS A 103 -11.62 -8.00 12.16
CA LYS A 103 -13.00 -7.68 12.53
C LYS A 103 -13.05 -6.47 13.48
N ASP A 104 -12.12 -6.43 14.44
CA ASP A 104 -11.96 -5.32 15.37
C ASP A 104 -10.49 -5.21 15.79
N LEU A 105 -10.16 -4.17 16.55
CA LEU A 105 -8.78 -3.91 16.97
C LEU A 105 -8.42 -4.55 18.32
N ASN A 106 -9.29 -5.38 18.89
CA ASN A 106 -9.02 -6.10 20.14
C ASN A 106 -8.18 -7.35 19.91
N ASN A 107 -7.99 -7.75 18.68
CA ASN A 107 -7.14 -8.87 18.30
C ASN A 107 -5.68 -8.59 18.68
N LYS A 108 -5.00 -9.58 19.25
CA LYS A 108 -3.60 -9.44 19.67
C LYS A 108 -2.69 -9.05 18.51
N SER A 109 -2.84 -9.70 17.36
CA SER A 109 -2.02 -9.41 16.18
C SER A 109 -2.27 -8.00 15.66
N ALA A 110 -3.52 -7.53 15.66
CA ALA A 110 -3.85 -6.17 15.26
C ALA A 110 -3.17 -5.15 16.17
N LYS A 111 -3.17 -5.38 17.47
CA LYS A 111 -2.52 -4.49 18.44
C LYS A 111 -1.00 -4.44 18.24
N GLU A 112 -0.38 -5.59 17.99
CA GLU A 112 1.06 -5.66 17.75
C GLU A 112 1.46 -4.89 16.49
N ILE A 113 0.68 -5.05 15.41
CA ILE A 113 0.94 -4.34 14.16
C ILE A 113 0.75 -2.83 14.36
N LEU A 114 -0.31 -2.44 15.06
CA LEU A 114 -0.57 -1.02 15.34
C LEU A 114 0.58 -0.40 16.14
N ASP A 115 1.05 -1.09 17.17
CA ASP A 115 2.15 -0.60 18.01
C ASP A 115 3.47 -0.48 17.23
N ASP A 116 3.69 -1.35 16.25
CA ASP A 116 4.89 -1.34 15.43
C ASP A 116 4.83 -0.32 14.28
N THR A 117 3.66 0.27 14.04
CA THR A 117 3.47 1.22 12.95
C THR A 117 3.77 2.64 13.41
N ASP A 118 4.86 3.21 12.92
CA ASP A 118 5.22 4.60 13.24
C ASP A 118 5.20 5.52 12.03
N CYS A 119 4.78 5.00 10.86
CA CYS A 119 4.85 5.71 9.61
C CYS A 119 3.75 5.24 8.66
N ILE A 120 3.18 6.17 7.90
CA ILE A 120 2.26 5.84 6.81
C ILE A 120 2.91 6.25 5.50
N ILE A 121 2.94 5.33 4.54
CA ILE A 121 3.32 5.64 3.16
C ILE A 121 2.05 6.09 2.45
N GLU A 122 2.06 7.31 1.93
CA GLU A 122 0.96 7.83 1.11
C GLU A 122 1.43 7.86 -0.34
N ILE A 123 0.76 7.11 -1.20
CA ILE A 123 1.07 7.07 -2.63
C ILE A 123 0.04 7.88 -3.40
N MET A 124 0.51 8.77 -4.26
CA MET A 124 -0.30 9.50 -5.20
C MET A 124 -0.09 8.88 -6.58
N PRO A 125 -1.04 8.05 -7.07
CA PRO A 125 -0.91 7.43 -8.38
C PRO A 125 -1.00 8.47 -9.49
N LYS A 126 -0.19 8.28 -10.55
CA LYS A 126 -0.17 9.17 -11.70
C LYS A 126 -0.51 8.45 -13.00
N LYS A 127 -0.22 7.16 -13.08
CA LYS A 127 -0.47 6.33 -14.24
C LYS A 127 -0.99 4.98 -13.81
N TYR A 128 -1.88 4.42 -14.60
CA TYR A 128 -2.41 3.06 -14.39
C TYR A 128 -2.33 2.25 -15.67
N ALA A 129 -2.14 0.95 -15.52
CA ALA A 129 -2.34 -0.04 -16.56
C ALA A 129 -3.26 -1.12 -16.00
N ILE A 130 -4.23 -1.54 -16.78
CA ILE A 130 -5.23 -2.53 -16.36
C ILE A 130 -5.20 -3.66 -17.39
N TRP A 131 -5.22 -4.89 -16.92
CA TRP A 131 -5.35 -6.04 -17.81
C TRP A 131 -6.37 -7.02 -17.27
N LYS A 132 -6.93 -7.81 -18.20
CA LYS A 132 -7.95 -8.79 -17.88
C LYS A 132 -7.82 -9.97 -18.84
N TYR A 133 -7.77 -11.17 -18.30
CA TYR A 133 -7.73 -12.39 -19.09
C TYR A 133 -8.79 -13.38 -18.61
#